data_4a60866e00d5832754b6a37a764e5f4f
#
_entry.id   4a60866e00d5832754b6a37a764e5f4f
#
_cell.length_a   1.000
_cell.length_b   1.000
_cell.length_c   1.000
_cell.angle_alpha   90.00
_cell.angle_beta   90.00
_cell.angle_gamma   90.00
#
_symmetry.space_group_name_H-M   'P 1'
#
loop_
_entity.id
_entity.type
_entity.pdbx_description
1 polymer ?
#
loop_
_entity_poly.entity_id
_entity_poly.type
_entity_poly.pdbx_seq_one_letter_code
_entity_poly.pdbx_strand_id
1 'polypeptide(L)'
;GFFGKGNTSKPEALIEQVEAGVCGLKLHEDWGTTPSAIDTCLDVAEKYDIQVAIHTDTLNESGFVENTTKAFKGRCIHAFHTEGAGGGHAPDIIKLVGEKNVLPSSTNPTRPYTINTIDEHLDMLMVCHHLDSRIPEDVAFAESRIRAETIAAEDILHDLGAFSMIASDSQAMGRVGEVIIRTWQ
;
A
#
# COMPACT_ATOMS: atom_id res chain seq x y z
N GLY A 1 12.74 -3.24 -13.01
CA GLY A 1 12.97 -1.82 -12.83
C GLY A 1 13.11 -1.44 -11.38
N PHE A 2 13.63 -0.26 -11.11
CA PHE A 2 13.76 0.28 -9.77
C PHE A 2 12.84 1.49 -9.60
N PHE A 3 12.16 1.56 -8.45
CA PHE A 3 11.43 2.73 -8.01
C PHE A 3 12.29 3.56 -7.08
N GLY A 4 12.29 4.87 -7.28
CA GLY A 4 12.91 5.83 -6.37
C GLY A 4 11.99 6.16 -5.19
N LYS A 5 12.54 6.81 -4.16
CA LYS A 5 11.79 7.30 -3.01
C LYS A 5 11.02 8.56 -3.39
N GLY A 6 9.69 8.52 -3.30
CA GLY A 6 8.80 9.61 -3.72
C GLY A 6 8.53 10.69 -2.66
N ASN A 7 8.83 10.43 -1.39
CA ASN A 7 8.43 11.27 -0.27
C ASN A 7 9.31 12.52 -0.12
N THR A 8 8.93 13.58 -0.79
CA THR A 8 9.50 14.92 -0.62
C THR A 8 8.49 15.98 -1.05
N SER A 9 8.56 17.17 -0.45
CA SER A 9 7.74 18.32 -0.86
C SER A 9 8.42 19.21 -1.92
N LYS A 10 9.61 18.80 -2.41
CA LYS A 10 10.38 19.53 -3.42
C LYS A 10 10.74 18.60 -4.58
N PRO A 11 10.62 19.06 -5.84
CA PRO A 11 10.78 18.18 -7.00
C PRO A 11 12.23 17.81 -7.32
N GLU A 12 13.22 18.58 -6.89
CA GLU A 12 14.61 18.45 -7.33
C GLU A 12 15.16 17.03 -7.09
N ALA A 13 14.98 16.51 -5.87
CA ALA A 13 15.47 15.18 -5.51
C ALA A 13 14.75 14.04 -6.25
N LEU A 14 13.50 14.26 -6.68
CA LEU A 14 12.77 13.32 -7.51
C LEU A 14 13.30 13.32 -8.94
N ILE A 15 13.54 14.50 -9.48
CA ILE A 15 14.10 14.68 -10.83
C ILE A 15 15.48 14.00 -10.92
N GLU A 16 16.35 14.22 -9.96
CA GLU A 16 17.67 13.54 -9.89
C GLU A 16 17.53 12.01 -9.96
N GLN A 17 16.58 11.43 -9.26
CA GLN A 17 16.33 9.99 -9.30
C GLN A 17 15.82 9.53 -10.69
N VAL A 18 14.94 10.31 -11.31
CA VAL A 18 14.44 10.02 -12.66
C VAL A 18 15.58 10.08 -13.68
N GLU A 19 16.42 11.10 -13.61
CA GLU A 19 17.61 11.26 -14.48
C GLU A 19 18.65 10.14 -14.25
N ALA A 20 18.71 9.59 -13.03
CA ALA A 20 19.51 8.41 -12.71
C ALA A 20 18.92 7.09 -13.23
N GLY A 21 17.71 7.10 -13.78
CA GLY A 21 17.11 5.96 -14.50
C GLY A 21 16.09 5.14 -13.68
N VAL A 22 15.47 5.70 -12.65
CA VAL A 22 14.33 5.02 -12.01
C VAL A 22 13.12 5.00 -12.96
N CYS A 23 12.36 3.91 -12.94
CA CYS A 23 11.17 3.75 -13.78
C CYS A 23 9.88 4.20 -13.10
N GLY A 24 9.96 4.65 -11.86
CA GLY A 24 8.82 5.13 -11.08
C GLY A 24 9.24 5.63 -9.72
N LEU A 25 8.28 6.15 -8.97
CA LEU A 25 8.48 6.70 -7.62
C LEU A 25 7.53 6.01 -6.63
N LYS A 26 8.06 5.68 -5.45
CA LYS A 26 7.31 5.06 -4.36
C LYS A 26 7.10 6.05 -3.22
N LEU A 27 5.83 6.21 -2.86
CA LEU A 27 5.40 6.89 -1.64
C LEU A 27 5.13 5.87 -0.53
N HIS A 28 5.64 6.13 0.67
CA HIS A 28 5.41 5.27 1.83
C HIS A 28 5.27 6.10 3.09
N GLU A 29 4.36 5.71 3.99
CA GLU A 29 4.07 6.45 5.23
C GLU A 29 5.29 6.65 6.13
N ASP A 30 6.17 5.66 6.24
CA ASP A 30 7.38 5.73 7.07
C ASP A 30 8.27 6.94 6.72
N TRP A 31 8.07 7.50 5.54
CA TRP A 31 8.81 8.66 5.05
C TRP A 31 7.96 9.94 4.99
N GLY A 32 6.74 9.88 5.52
CA GLY A 32 5.79 11.00 5.51
C GLY A 32 5.01 11.13 4.20
N THR A 33 3.94 10.36 4.05
CA THR A 33 3.04 10.41 2.89
C THR A 33 1.99 11.51 3.04
N THR A 34 2.46 12.74 3.08
CA THR A 34 1.60 13.92 3.20
C THR A 34 0.93 14.27 1.86
N PRO A 35 -0.20 14.99 1.86
CA PRO A 35 -0.81 15.51 0.64
C PRO A 35 0.17 16.29 -0.25
N SER A 36 1.07 17.07 0.35
CA SER A 36 2.11 17.81 -0.39
C SER A 36 3.13 16.89 -1.04
N ALA A 37 3.59 15.84 -0.35
CA ALA A 37 4.51 14.87 -0.93
C ALA A 37 3.87 14.09 -2.08
N ILE A 38 2.60 13.70 -1.93
CA ILE A 38 1.83 13.04 -2.98
C ILE A 38 1.72 13.94 -4.22
N ASP A 39 1.33 15.19 -4.02
CA ASP A 39 1.15 16.17 -5.10
C ASP A 39 2.45 16.39 -5.87
N THR A 40 3.54 16.68 -5.16
CA THR A 40 4.86 16.90 -5.79
C THR A 40 5.35 15.65 -6.54
N CYS A 41 5.15 14.47 -5.97
CA CYS A 41 5.54 13.22 -6.61
C CYS A 41 4.79 12.99 -7.92
N LEU A 42 3.48 13.22 -7.91
CA LEU A 42 2.65 13.07 -9.09
C LEU A 42 2.93 14.14 -10.16
N ASP A 43 3.23 15.38 -9.77
CA ASP A 43 3.63 16.43 -10.73
C ASP A 43 4.92 16.05 -11.47
N VAL A 44 5.92 15.51 -10.77
CA VAL A 44 7.15 15.03 -11.41
C VAL A 44 6.86 13.82 -12.30
N ALA A 45 6.04 12.88 -11.83
CA ALA A 45 5.70 11.69 -12.58
C ALA A 45 4.98 12.00 -13.88
N GLU A 46 4.03 12.93 -13.89
CA GLU A 46 3.36 13.40 -15.10
C GLU A 46 4.34 14.05 -16.10
N LYS A 47 5.27 14.86 -15.59
CA LYS A 47 6.27 15.53 -16.43
C LYS A 47 7.21 14.55 -17.14
N TYR A 48 7.56 13.44 -16.48
CA TYR A 48 8.53 12.46 -16.98
C TYR A 48 7.90 11.17 -17.48
N ASP A 49 6.57 11.09 -17.47
CA ASP A 49 5.78 9.92 -17.90
C ASP A 49 6.22 8.62 -17.20
N ILE A 50 6.30 8.67 -15.88
CA ILE A 50 6.68 7.53 -15.04
C ILE A 50 5.59 7.17 -14.03
N GLN A 51 5.63 5.94 -13.54
CA GLN A 51 4.67 5.41 -12.57
C GLN A 51 4.88 5.96 -11.16
N VAL A 52 3.79 6.23 -10.44
CA VAL A 52 3.80 6.40 -8.99
C VAL A 52 3.06 5.24 -8.32
N ALA A 53 3.66 4.71 -7.25
CA ALA A 53 3.03 3.73 -6.39
C ALA A 53 3.00 4.24 -4.96
N ILE A 54 1.91 3.96 -4.23
CA ILE A 54 1.72 4.45 -2.86
C ILE A 54 1.36 3.35 -1.88
N HIS A 55 2.03 3.34 -0.73
CA HIS A 55 1.51 2.84 0.53
C HIS A 55 0.95 4.05 1.28
N THR A 56 -0.35 4.10 1.51
CA THR A 56 -1.01 5.27 2.08
C THR A 56 -0.75 5.40 3.58
N ASP A 57 -1.11 6.54 4.15
CA ASP A 57 -0.90 6.87 5.55
C ASP A 57 -1.71 5.95 6.48
N THR A 58 -1.05 5.00 7.12
CA THR A 58 -1.67 4.00 7.99
C THR A 58 -2.27 4.63 9.25
N LEU A 59 -1.58 5.59 9.83
CA LEU A 59 -1.96 6.22 11.11
C LEU A 59 -2.91 7.42 10.96
N ASN A 60 -3.25 7.80 9.73
CA ASN A 60 -3.98 9.03 9.44
C ASN A 60 -3.31 10.30 10.04
N GLU A 61 -1.98 10.32 10.12
CA GLU A 61 -1.21 11.44 10.68
C GLU A 61 -1.30 12.70 9.81
N SER A 62 -1.40 12.52 8.50
CA SER A 62 -1.48 13.60 7.50
C SER A 62 -2.89 13.83 6.99
N GLY A 63 -3.87 13.17 7.58
CA GLY A 63 -5.28 13.23 7.20
C GLY A 63 -5.86 11.85 6.89
N PHE A 64 -7.15 11.81 6.62
CA PHE A 64 -7.88 10.59 6.27
C PHE A 64 -7.76 10.25 4.78
N VAL A 65 -8.34 9.13 4.36
CA VAL A 65 -8.32 8.66 2.96
C VAL A 65 -8.82 9.72 1.98
N GLU A 66 -9.78 10.54 2.37
CA GLU A 66 -10.30 11.65 1.55
C GLU A 66 -9.24 12.73 1.27
N ASN A 67 -8.34 12.99 2.21
CA ASN A 67 -7.24 13.94 2.02
C ASN A 67 -6.20 13.37 1.03
N THR A 68 -5.90 12.09 1.15
CA THR A 68 -5.02 11.37 0.22
C THR A 68 -5.61 11.36 -1.19
N THR A 69 -6.87 10.96 -1.34
CA THR A 69 -7.59 10.96 -2.63
C THR A 69 -7.61 12.35 -3.27
N LYS A 70 -7.88 13.39 -2.48
CA LYS A 70 -7.86 14.77 -2.96
C LYS A 70 -6.49 15.20 -3.48
N ALA A 71 -5.41 14.69 -2.88
CA ALA A 71 -4.04 14.99 -3.33
C ALA A 71 -3.71 14.34 -4.69
N PHE A 72 -4.40 13.26 -5.07
CA PHE A 72 -4.22 12.67 -6.40
C PHE A 72 -4.66 13.60 -7.54
N LYS A 73 -5.64 14.45 -7.31
CA LYS A 73 -6.18 15.42 -8.31
C LYS A 73 -6.58 14.74 -9.63
N GLY A 74 -7.03 13.49 -9.57
CA GLY A 74 -7.42 12.68 -10.73
C GLY A 74 -6.25 12.14 -11.57
N ARG A 75 -5.00 12.28 -11.12
CA ARG A 75 -3.81 11.70 -11.75
C ARG A 75 -3.73 10.20 -11.54
N CYS A 76 -2.99 9.51 -12.41
CA CYS A 76 -2.83 8.06 -12.31
C CYS A 76 -1.88 7.68 -11.18
N ILE A 77 -2.32 6.75 -10.32
CA ILE A 77 -1.51 6.24 -9.21
C ILE A 77 -1.84 4.78 -8.93
N HIS A 78 -0.82 3.99 -8.60
CA HIS A 78 -0.96 2.62 -8.15
C HIS A 78 -1.04 2.58 -6.62
N ALA A 79 -2.17 2.18 -6.05
CA ALA A 79 -2.36 2.01 -4.63
C ALA A 79 -2.16 0.54 -4.22
N PHE A 80 -1.19 0.27 -3.34
CA PHE A 80 -0.94 -1.07 -2.80
C PHE A 80 -1.93 -1.44 -1.70
N HIS A 81 -2.13 -2.77 -1.50
CA HIS A 81 -2.99 -3.38 -0.47
C HIS A 81 -4.29 -2.59 -0.22
N THR A 82 -4.97 -2.27 -1.32
CA THR A 82 -6.17 -1.43 -1.30
C THR A 82 -7.38 -2.13 -0.66
N GLU A 83 -7.31 -3.44 -0.44
CA GLU A 83 -8.26 -4.17 0.39
C GLU A 83 -8.12 -3.86 1.89
N GLY A 84 -6.99 -3.28 2.31
CA GLY A 84 -6.72 -2.89 3.68
C GLY A 84 -5.94 -3.90 4.52
N ALA A 85 -5.57 -5.05 3.97
CA ALA A 85 -4.84 -6.08 4.71
C ALA A 85 -3.37 -5.73 4.99
N GLY A 86 -2.77 -4.81 4.23
CA GLY A 86 -1.39 -4.38 4.38
C GLY A 86 -1.18 -3.07 5.15
N GLY A 87 -2.22 -2.51 5.74
CA GLY A 87 -2.20 -1.18 6.36
C GLY A 87 -2.72 -0.09 5.43
N GLY A 88 -2.36 1.16 5.69
CA GLY A 88 -2.79 2.33 4.91
C GLY A 88 -4.28 2.64 5.08
N HIS A 89 -4.63 3.75 5.74
CA HIS A 89 -6.03 4.18 5.94
C HIS A 89 -7.03 3.06 6.24
N ALA A 90 -6.60 1.97 6.88
CA ALA A 90 -7.45 0.81 7.09
C ALA A 90 -8.59 1.11 8.09
N PRO A 91 -9.84 0.68 7.83
CA PRO A 91 -10.28 -0.07 6.65
C PRO A 91 -10.69 0.81 5.45
N ASP A 92 -10.67 2.12 5.59
CA ASP A 92 -11.26 3.08 4.65
C ASP A 92 -10.54 3.14 3.29
N ILE A 93 -9.32 2.62 3.19
CA ILE A 93 -8.55 2.58 1.94
C ILE A 93 -9.31 1.90 0.80
N ILE A 94 -10.22 0.98 1.10
CA ILE A 94 -11.03 0.29 0.10
C ILE A 94 -11.83 1.26 -0.78
N LYS A 95 -12.09 2.48 -0.31
CA LYS A 95 -12.76 3.54 -1.09
C LYS A 95 -11.99 3.86 -2.37
N LEU A 96 -10.65 3.70 -2.35
CA LEU A 96 -9.80 3.95 -3.52
C LEU A 96 -10.09 3.02 -4.70
N VAL A 97 -10.68 1.85 -4.46
CA VAL A 97 -11.09 0.91 -5.53
C VAL A 97 -12.09 1.55 -6.49
N GLY A 98 -12.93 2.45 -5.98
CA GLY A 98 -13.92 3.17 -6.77
C GLY A 98 -13.41 4.47 -7.42
N GLU A 99 -12.18 4.87 -7.13
CA GLU A 99 -11.64 6.13 -7.64
C GLU A 99 -11.12 6.01 -9.07
N LYS A 100 -11.48 7.00 -9.88
CA LYS A 100 -11.01 7.07 -11.28
C LYS A 100 -9.50 7.29 -11.30
N ASN A 101 -8.81 6.58 -12.20
CA ASN A 101 -7.36 6.64 -12.42
C ASN A 101 -6.51 6.11 -11.24
N VAL A 102 -7.12 5.48 -10.25
CA VAL A 102 -6.40 4.68 -9.27
C VAL A 102 -6.31 3.25 -9.79
N LEU A 103 -5.10 2.68 -9.75
CA LEU A 103 -4.84 1.28 -10.07
C LEU A 103 -4.73 0.52 -8.74
N PRO A 104 -5.80 -0.11 -8.25
CA PRO A 104 -5.78 -0.80 -6.99
C PRO A 104 -5.12 -2.18 -7.12
N SER A 105 -4.27 -2.55 -6.18
CA SER A 105 -3.77 -3.91 -6.05
C SER A 105 -4.04 -4.46 -4.66
N SER A 106 -4.26 -5.76 -4.60
CA SER A 106 -4.30 -6.48 -3.34
C SER A 106 -2.91 -6.96 -2.93
N THR A 107 -2.72 -7.12 -1.64
CA THR A 107 -1.53 -7.75 -1.07
C THR A 107 -1.99 -8.78 -0.06
N ASN A 108 -1.70 -10.04 -0.32
CA ASN A 108 -2.14 -11.10 0.58
C ASN A 108 -0.98 -12.00 1.01
N PRO A 109 -0.29 -11.62 2.08
CA PRO A 109 0.88 -12.34 2.57
C PRO A 109 0.53 -13.66 3.29
N THR A 110 -0.73 -13.87 3.67
CA THR A 110 -1.17 -15.01 4.49
C THR A 110 -1.85 -16.14 3.71
N ARG A 111 -1.75 -16.10 2.39
CA ARG A 111 -2.27 -17.19 1.56
C ARG A 111 -1.33 -18.42 1.55
N PRO A 112 -1.86 -19.64 1.49
CA PRO A 112 -3.30 -19.98 1.58
C PRO A 112 -3.85 -19.75 2.99
N TYR A 113 -5.15 -19.47 3.09
CA TYR A 113 -5.80 -19.26 4.39
C TYR A 113 -5.84 -20.54 5.22
N THR A 114 -5.54 -20.38 6.49
CA THR A 114 -5.62 -21.42 7.52
C THR A 114 -6.51 -20.93 8.66
N ILE A 115 -6.76 -21.79 9.65
CA ILE A 115 -7.48 -21.37 10.88
C ILE A 115 -6.72 -20.30 11.67
N ASN A 116 -5.42 -20.18 11.45
CA ASN A 116 -4.54 -19.25 12.14
C ASN A 116 -4.20 -18.00 11.29
N THR A 117 -4.88 -17.80 10.16
CA THR A 117 -4.54 -16.72 9.22
C THR A 117 -4.48 -15.34 9.88
N ILE A 118 -5.39 -15.04 10.79
CA ILE A 118 -5.41 -13.75 11.50
C ILE A 118 -4.18 -13.60 12.39
N ASP A 119 -3.88 -14.61 13.17
CA ASP A 119 -2.72 -14.60 14.07
C ASP A 119 -1.40 -14.52 13.29
N GLU A 120 -1.30 -15.29 12.21
CA GLU A 120 -0.14 -15.24 11.31
C GLU A 120 0.07 -13.85 10.69
N HIS A 121 -1.02 -13.20 10.29
CA HIS A 121 -0.95 -11.86 9.71
C HIS A 121 -0.58 -10.82 10.77
N LEU A 122 -1.12 -10.95 11.97
CA LEU A 122 -0.76 -10.11 13.11
C LEU A 122 0.74 -10.21 13.42
N ASP A 123 1.25 -11.43 13.55
CA ASP A 123 2.67 -11.68 13.78
C ASP A 123 3.56 -11.10 12.68
N MET A 124 3.19 -11.27 11.42
CA MET A 124 3.91 -10.67 10.29
C MET A 124 3.93 -9.15 10.36
N LEU A 125 2.78 -8.52 10.66
CA LEU A 125 2.70 -7.07 10.81
C LEU A 125 3.59 -6.59 11.95
N MET A 126 3.55 -7.26 13.11
CA MET A 126 4.42 -6.96 14.25
C MET A 126 5.90 -6.98 13.86
N VAL A 127 6.32 -8.00 13.13
CA VAL A 127 7.72 -8.16 12.70
C VAL A 127 8.11 -7.09 11.68
N CYS A 128 7.32 -6.85 10.63
CA CYS A 128 7.68 -5.92 9.57
C CYS A 128 7.66 -4.44 10.01
N HIS A 129 6.89 -4.11 11.03
CA HIS A 129 6.85 -2.77 11.61
C HIS A 129 7.76 -2.61 12.85
N HIS A 130 8.58 -3.63 13.18
CA HIS A 130 9.50 -3.61 14.32
C HIS A 130 8.80 -3.38 15.66
N LEU A 131 7.59 -3.89 15.81
CA LEU A 131 6.78 -3.76 17.01
C LEU A 131 7.19 -4.80 18.07
N ASP A 132 6.92 -4.51 19.34
CA ASP A 132 7.23 -5.38 20.46
C ASP A 132 5.92 -5.92 21.09
N SER A 133 5.72 -7.23 21.03
CA SER A 133 4.53 -7.90 21.60
C SER A 133 4.37 -7.73 23.11
N ARG A 134 5.39 -7.23 23.81
CA ARG A 134 5.34 -6.91 25.25
C ARG A 134 4.81 -5.52 25.53
N ILE A 135 4.65 -4.69 24.49
CA ILE A 135 4.13 -3.32 24.58
C ILE A 135 2.66 -3.33 24.15
N PRO A 136 1.71 -3.09 25.09
CA PRO A 136 0.29 -3.14 24.73
C PRO A 136 -0.13 -2.18 23.63
N GLU A 137 0.49 -1.03 23.51
CA GLU A 137 0.23 -0.04 22.47
C GLU A 137 0.64 -0.55 21.08
N ASP A 138 1.75 -1.26 21.00
CA ASP A 138 2.22 -1.89 19.74
C ASP A 138 1.26 -2.99 19.29
N VAL A 139 0.81 -3.80 20.23
CA VAL A 139 -0.19 -4.85 19.95
C VAL A 139 -1.50 -4.23 19.51
N ALA A 140 -2.01 -3.21 20.21
CA ALA A 140 -3.23 -2.53 19.85
C ALA A 140 -3.15 -1.85 18.46
N PHE A 141 -1.98 -1.29 18.13
CA PHE A 141 -1.72 -0.77 16.79
C PHE A 141 -1.84 -1.88 15.73
N ALA A 142 -1.17 -2.99 15.93
CA ALA A 142 -1.20 -4.11 14.99
C ALA A 142 -2.62 -4.68 14.82
N GLU A 143 -3.33 -4.93 15.92
CA GLU A 143 -4.71 -5.43 15.90
C GLU A 143 -5.69 -4.47 15.22
N SER A 144 -5.45 -3.17 15.29
CA SER A 144 -6.29 -2.19 14.60
C SER A 144 -6.21 -2.30 13.07
N ARG A 145 -5.16 -2.92 12.53
CA ARG A 145 -4.89 -3.08 11.09
C ARG A 145 -5.33 -4.44 10.55
N ILE A 146 -5.24 -5.48 11.37
CA ILE A 146 -5.54 -6.85 10.96
C ILE A 146 -7.01 -7.14 11.21
N ARG A 147 -7.73 -7.42 10.12
CA ARG A 147 -9.18 -7.64 10.14
C ARG A 147 -9.55 -8.80 9.23
N ALA A 148 -10.36 -9.71 9.74
CA ALA A 148 -10.86 -10.84 8.96
C ALA A 148 -11.61 -10.38 7.71
N GLU A 149 -12.38 -9.29 7.83
CA GLU A 149 -13.20 -8.75 6.75
C GLU A 149 -12.34 -8.23 5.58
N THR A 150 -11.25 -7.53 5.86
CA THR A 150 -10.36 -7.01 4.80
C THR A 150 -9.57 -8.12 4.13
N ILE A 151 -9.16 -9.14 4.87
CA ILE A 151 -8.51 -10.33 4.33
C ILE A 151 -9.48 -11.10 3.42
N ALA A 152 -10.71 -11.32 3.86
CA ALA A 152 -11.72 -12.04 3.10
C ALA A 152 -12.21 -11.26 1.86
N ALA A 153 -12.18 -9.94 1.90
CA ALA A 153 -12.63 -9.10 0.80
C ALA A 153 -11.78 -9.24 -0.47
N GLU A 154 -10.53 -9.66 -0.37
CA GLU A 154 -9.61 -9.76 -1.50
C GLU A 154 -10.15 -10.66 -2.61
N ASP A 155 -10.57 -11.88 -2.29
CA ASP A 155 -11.10 -12.82 -3.28
C ASP A 155 -12.35 -12.27 -3.95
N ILE A 156 -13.26 -11.70 -3.17
CA ILE A 156 -14.51 -11.12 -3.67
C ILE A 156 -14.22 -9.95 -4.62
N LEU A 157 -13.27 -9.10 -4.28
CA LEU A 157 -12.91 -7.93 -5.10
C LEU A 157 -12.21 -8.34 -6.40
N HIS A 158 -11.41 -9.42 -6.39
CA HIS A 158 -10.86 -9.99 -7.62
C HIS A 158 -11.96 -10.62 -8.50
N ASP A 159 -12.86 -11.39 -7.92
CA ASP A 159 -13.97 -12.02 -8.65
C ASP A 159 -14.91 -10.98 -9.28
N LEU A 160 -15.11 -9.85 -8.61
CA LEU A 160 -15.88 -8.72 -9.13
C LEU A 160 -15.13 -7.90 -10.18
N GLY A 161 -13.86 -8.18 -10.42
CA GLY A 161 -13.02 -7.39 -11.32
C GLY A 161 -12.63 -6.02 -10.78
N ALA A 162 -12.79 -5.78 -9.48
CA ALA A 162 -12.37 -4.54 -8.82
C ALA A 162 -10.85 -4.45 -8.69
N PHE A 163 -10.17 -5.59 -8.54
CA PHE A 163 -8.73 -5.72 -8.61
C PHE A 163 -8.31 -6.50 -9.86
N SER A 164 -7.19 -6.08 -10.44
CA SER A 164 -6.53 -6.80 -11.55
C SER A 164 -5.07 -7.13 -11.25
N MET A 165 -4.58 -6.73 -10.08
CA MET A 165 -3.19 -6.91 -9.67
C MET A 165 -3.13 -7.49 -8.26
N ILE A 166 -2.19 -8.41 -8.05
CA ILE A 166 -1.91 -9.01 -6.76
C ILE A 166 -0.40 -8.90 -6.47
N ALA A 167 -0.07 -8.64 -5.21
CA ALA A 167 1.30 -8.57 -4.73
C ALA A 167 1.49 -9.42 -3.49
N SER A 168 2.72 -9.90 -3.26
CA SER A 168 3.06 -10.68 -2.07
C SER A 168 3.62 -9.83 -0.94
N ASP A 169 4.13 -8.64 -1.27
CA ASP A 169 4.93 -7.82 -0.35
C ASP A 169 6.10 -8.62 0.26
N SER A 170 6.83 -9.34 -0.59
CA SER A 170 7.71 -10.46 -0.20
C SER A 170 8.84 -10.09 0.75
N GLN A 171 9.31 -8.85 0.73
CA GLN A 171 10.38 -8.40 1.63
C GLN A 171 9.87 -8.07 3.03
N ALA A 172 8.64 -7.57 3.15
CA ALA A 172 8.01 -7.30 4.43
C ALA A 172 7.28 -8.53 4.98
N MET A 173 6.45 -9.17 4.15
CA MET A 173 5.48 -10.18 4.56
C MET A 173 5.78 -11.60 4.03
N GLY A 174 6.66 -11.76 3.03
CA GLY A 174 7.09 -13.07 2.52
C GLY A 174 6.09 -13.79 1.63
N ARG A 175 6.24 -15.12 1.49
CA ARG A 175 5.31 -16.04 0.81
C ARG A 175 5.06 -15.77 -0.67
N VAL A 176 6.07 -15.31 -1.40
CA VAL A 176 5.92 -15.01 -2.83
C VAL A 176 5.49 -16.24 -3.65
N GLY A 177 6.00 -17.42 -3.32
CA GLY A 177 5.64 -18.66 -4.01
C GLY A 177 4.18 -19.03 -3.83
N GLU A 178 3.68 -18.94 -2.63
CA GLU A 178 2.29 -19.23 -2.28
C GLU A 178 1.32 -18.25 -2.95
N VAL A 179 1.67 -16.97 -2.96
CA VAL A 179 0.85 -15.93 -3.64
C VAL A 179 0.76 -16.20 -5.14
N ILE A 180 1.88 -16.55 -5.81
CA ILE A 180 1.89 -16.89 -7.23
C ILE A 180 1.01 -18.12 -7.50
N ILE A 181 1.18 -19.21 -6.75
CA ILE A 181 0.39 -20.42 -6.90
C ILE A 181 -1.10 -20.11 -6.72
N ARG A 182 -1.45 -19.36 -5.68
CA ARG A 182 -2.84 -19.03 -5.39
C ARG A 182 -3.48 -18.15 -6.45
N THR A 183 -2.72 -17.24 -7.03
CA THR A 183 -3.21 -16.38 -8.13
C THR A 183 -3.59 -17.19 -9.36
N TRP A 184 -2.94 -18.34 -9.59
CA TRP A 184 -3.19 -19.18 -10.75
C TRP A 184 -4.21 -20.28 -10.53
N GLN A 185 -4.64 -20.53 -9.30
CA GLN A 185 -5.70 -21.46 -8.93
C GLN A 185 -7.10 -20.82 -9.05
#